data_8b8939d4df44525cb50796e596474fb2
#
_entry.id   8b8939d4df44525cb50796e596474fb2
#
_cell.length_a   1.000
_cell.length_b   1.000
_cell.length_c   1.000
_cell.angle_alpha   90.00
_cell.angle_beta   90.00
_cell.angle_gamma   90.00
#
_symmetry.space_group_name_H-M   'P 1'
#
loop_
_entity.id
_entity.type
_entity.pdbx_description
1 polymer ?
#
loop_
_entity_poly.entity_id
_entity_poly.type
_entity_poly.pdbx_seq_one_letter_code
_entity_poly.pdbx_strand_id
1 'polypeptide(L)'
;MDGMRTGTKTRSLKKYEATSEAGGHDRGDPPLALFSPFGPLIAQAEVPPDFVGRINSYADKRVRADASSEFLLPEDVVFDGGERSLMRQTENLIRRYLRLTDEPTAAKIRVDVFWVVSQYAGTSSPVHFHSGDVSGVLYLKVPQLDRENEELQKTYISGRQAGYINFLIGGKQRFSKSLVSFKPRVGDFYIFPGWLLHGAEPFRGVGERRSLAFNAYVDVA
;
A
#
# COMPACT_ATOMS: atom_id res chain seq x y z
N MET A 1 -34.74 -6.72 -44.72
CA MET A 1 -33.99 -7.60 -43.78
C MET A 1 -32.86 -6.79 -43.22
N ASP A 2 -33.14 -6.16 -42.09
CA ASP A 2 -32.24 -5.19 -41.45
C ASP A 2 -31.32 -5.90 -40.48
N GLY A 3 -30.01 -5.78 -40.71
CA GLY A 3 -28.98 -6.37 -39.89
C GLY A 3 -28.66 -5.51 -38.69
N MET A 4 -29.15 -5.87 -37.52
CA MET A 4 -28.75 -5.27 -36.22
C MET A 4 -27.29 -5.54 -35.91
N ARG A 5 -26.44 -4.54 -36.08
CA ARG A 5 -25.07 -4.53 -35.51
C ARG A 5 -25.12 -4.14 -34.03
N THR A 6 -25.02 -5.13 -33.15
CA THR A 6 -24.80 -4.92 -31.74
C THR A 6 -23.34 -4.54 -31.51
N GLY A 7 -23.08 -3.24 -31.44
CA GLY A 7 -21.78 -2.72 -31.02
C GLY A 7 -21.54 -2.96 -29.55
N THR A 8 -20.69 -3.91 -29.22
CA THR A 8 -20.18 -4.11 -27.84
C THR A 8 -19.28 -2.92 -27.47
N LYS A 9 -19.84 -1.97 -26.73
CA LYS A 9 -19.02 -0.91 -26.13
C LYS A 9 -18.10 -1.55 -25.08
N THR A 10 -16.83 -1.70 -25.42
CA THR A 10 -15.77 -1.96 -24.46
C THR A 10 -15.76 -0.81 -23.47
N ARG A 11 -16.24 -1.06 -22.26
CA ARG A 11 -16.15 -0.12 -21.14
C ARG A 11 -14.68 -0.02 -20.77
N SER A 12 -13.98 0.93 -21.37
CA SER A 12 -12.66 1.37 -20.95
C SER A 12 -12.72 1.56 -19.43
N LEU A 13 -11.80 0.92 -18.72
CA LEU A 13 -11.53 1.23 -17.31
C LEU A 13 -11.35 2.74 -17.24
N LYS A 14 -12.34 3.45 -16.73
CA LYS A 14 -12.18 4.86 -16.41
C LYS A 14 -11.03 4.91 -15.40
N LYS A 15 -9.86 5.35 -15.87
CA LYS A 15 -8.87 5.95 -15.01
C LYS A 15 -9.65 7.05 -14.31
N TYR A 16 -9.95 6.88 -13.03
CA TYR A 16 -10.44 7.98 -12.24
C TYR A 16 -9.27 8.95 -12.15
N GLU A 17 -9.22 9.88 -13.10
CA GLU A 17 -8.44 11.08 -12.93
C GLU A 17 -8.98 11.69 -11.65
N ALA A 18 -8.08 11.89 -10.68
CA ALA A 18 -8.40 12.65 -9.50
C ALA A 18 -9.00 13.96 -10.01
N THR A 19 -10.30 14.12 -9.82
CA THR A 19 -10.93 15.42 -9.99
C THR A 19 -10.19 16.30 -9.01
N SER A 20 -9.35 17.19 -9.53
CA SER A 20 -8.74 18.24 -8.74
C SER A 20 -9.89 19.03 -8.15
N GLU A 21 -10.20 18.80 -6.87
CA GLU A 21 -11.06 19.69 -6.14
C GLU A 21 -10.41 21.07 -6.17
N ALA A 22 -11.02 21.98 -6.93
CA ALA A 22 -10.75 23.39 -6.85
C ALA A 22 -11.28 23.89 -5.49
N GLY A 23 -10.46 23.79 -4.46
CA GLY A 23 -10.83 24.20 -3.09
C GLY A 23 -9.69 23.92 -2.11
N GLY A 24 -8.79 24.90 -1.94
CA GLY A 24 -7.85 24.94 -0.82
C GLY A 24 -6.69 23.94 -0.92
N HIS A 25 -5.68 24.28 -1.72
CA HIS A 25 -4.37 23.62 -1.63
C HIS A 25 -3.76 23.89 -0.24
N ASP A 26 -3.87 22.94 0.64
CA ASP A 26 -2.97 22.82 1.78
C ASP A 26 -1.59 22.44 1.21
N ARG A 27 -0.66 23.39 1.23
CA ARG A 27 0.65 23.30 0.58
C ARG A 27 1.53 22.32 1.36
N GLY A 28 1.46 21.04 1.07
CA GLY A 28 2.37 20.06 1.66
C GLY A 28 1.92 18.60 1.62
N ASP A 29 0.68 18.29 1.34
CA ASP A 29 0.22 16.91 1.29
C ASP A 29 0.58 16.24 -0.05
N PRO A 30 1.14 15.02 -0.03
CA PRO A 30 1.43 14.29 -1.26
C PRO A 30 0.13 13.97 -2.03
N PRO A 31 0.18 13.90 -3.37
CA PRO A 31 -0.97 13.51 -4.18
C PRO A 31 -1.41 12.08 -3.82
N LEU A 32 -2.73 11.85 -3.80
CA LEU A 32 -3.32 10.54 -3.52
C LEU A 32 -3.84 9.92 -4.82
N ALA A 33 -3.34 8.74 -5.18
CA ALA A 33 -3.87 7.95 -6.28
C ALA A 33 -4.83 6.88 -5.74
N LEU A 34 -6.00 6.74 -6.39
CA LEU A 34 -7.03 5.78 -6.03
C LEU A 34 -7.13 4.65 -7.04
N PHE A 35 -7.27 3.46 -6.52
CA PHE A 35 -7.50 2.26 -7.30
C PHE A 35 -8.70 1.52 -6.72
N SER A 36 -9.73 1.29 -7.54
CA SER A 36 -10.91 0.48 -7.18
C SER A 36 -10.99 -0.74 -8.11
N PRO A 37 -10.10 -1.73 -7.94
CA PRO A 37 -10.02 -2.86 -8.86
C PRO A 37 -11.20 -3.83 -8.73
N PHE A 38 -11.87 -3.90 -7.58
CA PHE A 38 -12.96 -4.83 -7.32
C PHE A 38 -13.98 -4.36 -6.26
N GLY A 39 -14.22 -3.10 -6.15
CA GLY A 39 -15.18 -2.53 -5.19
C GLY A 39 -14.50 -1.80 -4.04
N PRO A 40 -13.70 -2.44 -3.16
CA PRO A 40 -12.96 -1.69 -2.17
C PRO A 40 -11.91 -0.80 -2.83
N LEU A 41 -11.73 0.40 -2.30
CA LEU A 41 -10.71 1.32 -2.77
C LEU A 41 -9.35 0.95 -2.16
N ILE A 42 -8.30 1.10 -2.98
CA ILE A 42 -6.92 1.09 -2.53
C ILE A 42 -6.34 2.45 -2.91
N ALA A 43 -5.92 3.21 -1.91
CA ALA A 43 -5.24 4.48 -2.15
C ALA A 43 -3.73 4.28 -2.17
N GLN A 44 -3.05 5.05 -3.01
CA GLN A 44 -1.59 5.14 -3.04
C GLN A 44 -1.19 6.61 -2.97
N ALA A 45 -0.39 6.95 -1.96
CA ALA A 45 0.29 8.23 -1.85
C ALA A 45 1.79 8.03 -2.04
N GLU A 46 2.50 9.07 -2.41
CA GLU A 46 3.96 9.10 -2.40
C GLU A 46 4.41 10.05 -1.31
N VAL A 47 5.17 9.55 -0.34
CA VAL A 47 5.70 10.37 0.75
C VAL A 47 7.11 10.86 0.41
N PRO A 48 7.50 12.05 0.93
CA PRO A 48 8.82 12.64 0.64
C PRO A 48 9.97 11.77 1.13
N PRO A 49 11.13 11.82 0.45
CA PRO A 49 12.32 11.03 0.84
C PRO A 49 12.84 11.31 2.26
N ASP A 50 12.72 12.54 2.74
CA ASP A 50 13.13 12.92 4.11
C ASP A 50 12.26 12.21 5.17
N PHE A 51 10.98 12.02 4.89
CA PHE A 51 10.07 11.26 5.74
C PHE A 51 10.51 9.78 5.82
N VAL A 52 10.77 9.15 4.69
CA VAL A 52 11.31 7.78 4.61
C VAL A 52 12.65 7.67 5.33
N GLY A 53 13.54 8.65 5.14
CA GLY A 53 14.87 8.70 5.74
C GLY A 53 14.84 8.70 7.27
N ARG A 54 13.92 9.44 7.90
CA ARG A 54 13.78 9.46 9.37
C ARG A 54 13.42 8.09 9.93
N ILE A 55 12.46 7.40 9.33
CA ILE A 55 12.04 6.06 9.77
C ILE A 55 13.17 5.05 9.54
N ASN A 56 13.84 5.12 8.38
CA ASN A 56 14.99 4.26 8.09
C ASN A 56 16.13 4.45 9.09
N SER A 57 16.44 5.68 9.48
CA SER A 57 17.50 5.98 10.46
C SER A 57 17.25 5.33 11.83
N TYR A 58 15.98 5.19 12.21
CA TYR A 58 15.60 4.43 13.39
C TYR A 58 15.70 2.92 13.16
N ALA A 59 15.15 2.45 12.04
CA ALA A 59 15.09 1.03 11.72
C ALA A 59 16.48 0.41 11.50
N ASP A 60 17.41 1.13 10.88
CA ASP A 60 18.78 0.67 10.62
C ASP A 60 19.55 0.28 11.90
N LYS A 61 19.16 0.84 13.05
CA LYS A 61 19.76 0.49 14.36
C LYS A 61 19.24 -0.84 14.93
N ARG A 62 18.17 -1.39 14.37
CA ARG A 62 17.45 -2.58 14.88
C ARG A 62 17.44 -3.76 13.93
N VAL A 63 17.48 -3.49 12.64
CA VAL A 63 17.51 -4.54 11.62
C VAL A 63 18.86 -5.23 11.61
N ARG A 64 18.86 -6.56 11.64
CA ARG A 64 20.06 -7.36 11.41
C ARG A 64 20.29 -7.50 9.91
N ALA A 65 21.53 -7.41 9.47
CA ALA A 65 21.90 -7.73 8.10
C ALA A 65 21.55 -9.19 7.79
N ASP A 66 20.96 -9.41 6.62
CA ASP A 66 20.60 -10.72 6.05
C ASP A 66 19.62 -11.58 6.87
N ALA A 67 18.95 -10.99 7.87
CA ALA A 67 17.95 -11.66 8.67
C ALA A 67 16.62 -10.90 8.65
N SER A 68 15.54 -11.57 8.25
CA SER A 68 14.20 -10.98 8.33
C SER A 68 13.82 -10.67 9.78
N SER A 69 13.20 -9.53 9.99
CA SER A 69 12.82 -9.06 11.33
C SER A 69 11.54 -8.25 11.28
N GLU A 70 10.83 -8.22 12.40
CA GLU A 70 9.64 -7.42 12.61
C GLU A 70 9.70 -6.80 14.01
N PHE A 71 9.36 -5.50 14.12
CA PHE A 71 9.36 -4.80 15.40
C PHE A 71 8.42 -3.59 15.39
N LEU A 72 7.89 -3.28 16.56
CA LEU A 72 7.03 -2.12 16.78
C LEU A 72 7.85 -0.82 16.78
N LEU A 73 7.27 0.25 16.25
CA LEU A 73 7.81 1.59 16.44
C LEU A 73 7.37 2.14 17.81
N PRO A 74 8.28 2.71 18.57
CA PRO A 74 7.94 3.34 19.84
C PRO A 74 7.31 4.73 19.61
N GLU A 75 6.58 5.21 20.60
CA GLU A 75 5.84 6.47 20.55
C GLU A 75 6.73 7.68 20.24
N ASP A 76 7.94 7.75 20.79
CA ASP A 76 8.89 8.83 20.53
C ASP A 76 9.24 8.98 19.04
N VAL A 77 9.27 7.88 18.29
CA VAL A 77 9.47 7.89 16.83
C VAL A 77 8.20 8.22 16.09
N VAL A 78 7.07 7.69 16.55
CA VAL A 78 5.75 7.88 15.92
C VAL A 78 5.30 9.33 15.99
N PHE A 79 5.55 10.01 17.11
CA PHE A 79 5.15 11.41 17.34
C PHE A 79 6.24 12.43 17.06
N ASP A 80 7.46 12.01 16.70
CA ASP A 80 8.54 12.93 16.36
C ASP A 80 8.23 13.79 15.14
N GLY A 81 8.47 15.09 15.25
CA GLY A 81 8.30 16.05 14.17
C GLY A 81 6.96 16.80 14.16
N GLY A 82 6.14 16.70 15.22
CA GLY A 82 4.89 17.47 15.38
C GLY A 82 3.91 17.22 14.23
N GLU A 83 3.55 18.26 13.47
CA GLU A 83 2.65 18.14 12.31
C GLU A 83 3.24 17.28 11.17
N ARG A 84 4.55 17.07 11.15
CA ARG A 84 5.23 16.18 10.21
C ARG A 84 5.51 14.80 10.80
N SER A 85 4.93 14.49 11.97
CA SER A 85 5.09 13.18 12.59
C SER A 85 4.44 12.08 11.77
N LEU A 86 4.91 10.85 11.97
CA LEU A 86 4.31 9.67 11.33
C LEU A 86 2.82 9.57 11.66
N MET A 87 2.44 9.80 12.92
CA MET A 87 1.05 9.77 13.37
C MET A 87 0.19 10.76 12.57
N ARG A 88 0.59 12.04 12.52
CA ARG A 88 -0.19 13.08 11.85
C ARG A 88 -0.32 12.84 10.34
N GLN A 89 0.78 12.45 9.69
CA GLN A 89 0.74 12.14 8.26
C GLN A 89 -0.19 10.95 7.96
N THR A 90 -0.15 9.92 8.79
CA THR A 90 -1.02 8.75 8.63
C THR A 90 -2.49 9.12 8.86
N GLU A 91 -2.81 9.84 9.93
CA GLU A 91 -4.18 10.33 10.18
C GLU A 91 -4.71 11.18 9.01
N ASN A 92 -3.91 12.09 8.48
CA ASN A 92 -4.30 12.92 7.35
C ASN A 92 -4.58 12.09 6.09
N LEU A 93 -3.74 11.10 5.80
CA LEU A 93 -3.95 10.20 4.68
C LEU A 93 -5.21 9.35 4.85
N ILE A 94 -5.47 8.83 6.06
CA ILE A 94 -6.72 8.08 6.36
C ILE A 94 -7.93 9.00 6.16
N ARG A 95 -7.92 10.25 6.67
CA ARG A 95 -9.02 11.20 6.46
C ARG A 95 -9.26 11.49 4.99
N ARG A 96 -8.21 11.64 4.19
CA ARG A 96 -8.33 11.81 2.73
C ARG A 96 -8.89 10.57 2.06
N TYR A 97 -8.44 9.39 2.46
CA TYR A 97 -8.95 8.11 1.98
C TYR A 97 -10.46 7.98 2.27
N LEU A 98 -10.89 8.24 3.50
CA LEU A 98 -12.31 8.15 3.90
C LEU A 98 -13.20 9.14 3.14
N ARG A 99 -12.73 10.36 2.84
CA ARG A 99 -13.47 11.32 2.00
C ARG A 99 -13.69 10.85 0.56
N LEU A 100 -12.90 9.92 0.08
CA LEU A 100 -12.97 9.39 -1.29
C LEU A 100 -13.71 8.04 -1.34
N THR A 101 -14.08 7.52 -0.18
CA THR A 101 -15.04 6.42 -0.01
C THR A 101 -16.41 7.00 0.32
N ASP A 102 -17.45 6.19 0.30
CA ASP A 102 -18.80 6.63 0.71
C ASP A 102 -18.94 6.67 2.24
N GLU A 103 -17.84 6.59 2.98
CA GLU A 103 -17.82 6.57 4.43
C GLU A 103 -17.88 7.99 5.04
N PRO A 104 -18.54 8.17 6.21
CA PRO A 104 -18.67 9.46 6.85
C PRO A 104 -17.32 10.06 7.24
N THR A 105 -17.12 11.33 6.91
CA THR A 105 -15.85 12.04 7.17
C THR A 105 -15.65 12.50 8.62
N ALA A 106 -16.71 12.49 9.42
CA ALA A 106 -16.71 12.96 10.82
C ALA A 106 -16.19 11.91 11.82
N ALA A 107 -15.50 10.89 11.36
CA ALA A 107 -15.04 9.80 12.20
C ALA A 107 -13.85 10.19 13.08
N LYS A 108 -13.84 9.65 14.30
CA LYS A 108 -12.62 9.61 15.11
C LYS A 108 -11.72 8.51 14.57
N ILE A 109 -10.47 8.87 14.25
CA ILE A 109 -9.46 7.92 13.82
C ILE A 109 -8.56 7.59 15.00
N ARG A 110 -8.35 6.32 15.26
CA ARG A 110 -7.40 5.82 16.24
C ARG A 110 -6.42 4.87 15.54
N VAL A 111 -5.23 5.33 15.29
CA VAL A 111 -4.15 4.46 14.83
C VAL A 111 -3.66 3.65 16.03
N ASP A 112 -3.71 2.33 15.91
CA ASP A 112 -3.45 1.42 17.01
C ASP A 112 -1.96 1.10 17.16
N VAL A 113 -1.32 0.79 16.05
CA VAL A 113 0.05 0.29 16.05
C VAL A 113 0.76 0.62 14.75
N PHE A 114 2.06 0.87 14.86
CA PHE A 114 2.99 0.91 13.73
C PHE A 114 4.08 -0.14 13.93
N TRP A 115 4.39 -0.89 12.87
CA TRP A 115 5.50 -1.84 12.90
C TRP A 115 6.28 -1.85 11.61
N VAL A 116 7.58 -2.11 11.74
CA VAL A 116 8.49 -2.27 10.60
C VAL A 116 8.67 -3.74 10.32
N VAL A 117 8.60 -4.11 9.04
CA VAL A 117 8.91 -5.44 8.54
C VAL A 117 10.12 -5.32 7.61
N SER A 118 11.20 -6.03 7.94
CA SER A 118 12.41 -6.13 7.13
C SER A 118 12.54 -7.55 6.61
N GLN A 119 12.67 -7.71 5.31
CA GLN A 119 12.68 -9.01 4.64
C GLN A 119 13.80 -9.07 3.61
N TYR A 120 14.40 -10.25 3.51
CA TYR A 120 15.46 -10.56 2.56
C TYR A 120 15.01 -11.62 1.55
N ALA A 121 15.86 -11.94 0.59
CA ALA A 121 15.55 -12.88 -0.48
C ALA A 121 14.94 -14.20 0.04
N GLY A 122 13.90 -14.66 -0.62
CA GLY A 122 13.18 -15.87 -0.27
C GLY A 122 12.11 -15.70 0.81
N THR A 123 12.07 -14.55 1.52
CA THR A 123 11.04 -14.29 2.53
C THR A 123 9.82 -13.64 1.91
N SER A 124 8.64 -14.13 2.25
CA SER A 124 7.34 -13.57 1.85
C SER A 124 6.57 -13.06 3.07
N SER A 125 5.61 -12.17 2.84
CA SER A 125 4.51 -11.97 3.77
C SER A 125 3.34 -12.81 3.26
N PRO A 126 2.94 -13.86 3.98
CA PRO A 126 1.79 -14.68 3.61
C PRO A 126 0.54 -13.83 3.41
N VAL A 127 -0.41 -14.31 2.63
CA VAL A 127 -1.71 -13.65 2.48
C VAL A 127 -2.43 -13.64 3.82
N HIS A 128 -2.82 -12.45 4.27
CA HIS A 128 -3.48 -12.21 5.56
C HIS A 128 -4.39 -10.99 5.48
N PHE A 129 -5.06 -10.68 6.57
CA PHE A 129 -5.84 -9.46 6.79
C PHE A 129 -5.65 -8.97 8.23
N HIS A 130 -6.12 -7.78 8.52
CA HIS A 130 -6.02 -7.17 9.84
C HIS A 130 -7.39 -6.94 10.49
N SER A 131 -7.40 -6.80 11.81
CA SER A 131 -8.62 -6.53 12.59
C SER A 131 -9.06 -5.06 12.56
N GLY A 132 -8.21 -4.14 12.12
CA GLY A 132 -8.56 -2.72 11.99
C GLY A 132 -9.52 -2.45 10.82
N ASP A 133 -10.19 -1.30 10.84
CA ASP A 133 -11.05 -0.86 9.73
C ASP A 133 -10.22 -0.42 8.52
N VAL A 134 -9.10 0.24 8.78
CA VAL A 134 -8.14 0.72 7.78
C VAL A 134 -6.75 0.20 8.12
N SER A 135 -6.06 -0.29 7.12
CA SER A 135 -4.64 -0.67 7.20
C SER A 135 -3.85 0.05 6.12
N GLY A 136 -2.54 0.09 6.29
CA GLY A 136 -1.67 0.61 5.26
C GLY A 136 -0.24 0.12 5.38
N VAL A 137 0.49 0.28 4.28
CA VAL A 137 1.89 -0.10 4.18
C VAL A 137 2.68 0.95 3.40
N LEU A 138 3.73 1.47 4.03
CA LEU A 138 4.72 2.38 3.44
C LEU A 138 5.99 1.61 3.12
N TYR A 139 6.47 1.69 1.88
CA TYR A 139 7.72 1.07 1.48
C TYR A 139 8.92 1.98 1.77
N LEU A 140 9.79 1.51 2.65
CA LEU A 140 10.99 2.23 3.12
C LEU A 140 12.25 1.84 2.35
N LYS A 141 12.33 0.58 1.93
CA LYS A 141 13.36 0.03 1.04
C LYS A 141 12.73 -0.98 0.10
N VAL A 142 13.23 -1.06 -1.11
CA VAL A 142 12.87 -2.09 -2.08
C VAL A 142 14.13 -2.76 -2.61
N PRO A 143 14.13 -4.08 -2.83
CA PRO A 143 15.30 -4.78 -3.36
C PRO A 143 15.58 -4.33 -4.78
N GLN A 144 16.85 -4.31 -5.15
CA GLN A 144 17.25 -4.17 -6.54
C GLN A 144 17.10 -5.56 -7.21
N LEU A 145 16.18 -5.62 -8.15
CA LEU A 145 16.00 -6.82 -8.95
C LEU A 145 16.92 -6.69 -10.17
N ASP A 146 17.99 -7.49 -10.22
CA ASP A 146 18.88 -7.55 -11.35
C ASP A 146 18.18 -8.15 -12.59
N ARG A 147 18.67 -7.83 -13.81
CA ARG A 147 18.14 -8.41 -15.05
C ARG A 147 18.22 -9.94 -15.07
N GLU A 148 19.27 -10.52 -14.48
CA GLU A 148 19.40 -11.97 -14.31
C GLU A 148 18.28 -12.54 -13.40
N ASN A 149 17.83 -11.79 -12.41
CA ASN A 149 16.69 -12.16 -11.61
C ASN A 149 15.36 -12.09 -12.36
N GLU A 150 15.23 -11.23 -13.36
CA GLU A 150 14.08 -11.23 -14.27
C GLU A 150 14.03 -12.51 -15.10
N GLU A 151 15.17 -13.04 -15.54
CA GLU A 151 15.27 -14.34 -16.22
C GLU A 151 14.94 -15.52 -15.27
N LEU A 152 15.49 -15.52 -14.07
CA LEU A 152 15.17 -16.52 -13.02
C LEU A 152 13.71 -16.48 -12.59
N GLN A 153 13.09 -15.31 -12.63
CA GLN A 153 11.66 -15.14 -12.37
C GLN A 153 10.77 -15.75 -13.45
N LYS A 154 11.28 -15.94 -14.69
CA LYS A 154 10.54 -16.61 -15.77
C LYS A 154 10.29 -18.09 -15.48
N THR A 155 11.05 -18.69 -14.58
CA THR A 155 10.89 -20.09 -14.16
C THR A 155 9.82 -20.30 -13.08
N TYR A 156 9.30 -19.23 -12.48
CA TYR A 156 8.15 -19.30 -11.58
C TYR A 156 6.85 -19.35 -12.38
N ILE A 157 5.94 -20.24 -12.01
CA ILE A 157 4.63 -20.39 -12.68
C ILE A 157 3.78 -19.10 -12.60
N SER A 158 3.99 -18.26 -11.57
CA SER A 158 3.41 -16.93 -11.41
C SER A 158 4.46 -15.79 -11.39
N GLY A 159 5.66 -16.05 -11.77
CA GLY A 159 6.97 -15.54 -11.38
C GLY A 159 7.39 -14.16 -11.82
N ARG A 160 6.52 -13.33 -12.41
CA ARG A 160 6.91 -11.97 -12.85
C ARG A 160 6.63 -10.88 -11.79
N GLN A 161 6.28 -11.26 -10.57
CA GLN A 161 5.83 -10.33 -9.54
C GLN A 161 6.68 -10.37 -8.26
N ALA A 162 7.96 -10.74 -8.40
CA ALA A 162 8.86 -10.76 -7.24
C ALA A 162 8.87 -9.43 -6.50
N GLY A 163 8.64 -9.49 -5.19
CA GLY A 163 8.59 -8.32 -4.32
C GLY A 163 7.35 -7.45 -4.45
N TYR A 164 6.36 -7.83 -5.28
CA TYR A 164 5.10 -7.11 -5.40
C TYR A 164 4.24 -7.27 -4.15
N ILE A 165 3.40 -6.27 -3.91
CA ILE A 165 2.27 -6.39 -3.00
C ILE A 165 1.04 -6.86 -3.77
N ASN A 166 0.37 -7.87 -3.25
CA ASN A 166 -0.84 -8.45 -3.79
C ASN A 166 -2.04 -8.13 -2.92
N PHE A 167 -3.15 -7.77 -3.55
CA PHE A 167 -4.45 -7.62 -2.93
C PHE A 167 -5.43 -8.59 -3.57
N LEU A 168 -6.22 -9.29 -2.74
CA LEU A 168 -7.12 -10.34 -3.18
C LEU A 168 -8.52 -10.13 -2.63
N ILE A 169 -9.52 -10.45 -3.44
CA ILE A 169 -10.91 -10.49 -3.00
C ILE A 169 -11.65 -11.68 -3.64
N GLY A 170 -12.15 -12.58 -2.79
CA GLY A 170 -12.88 -13.76 -3.22
C GLY A 170 -12.10 -14.66 -4.18
N GLY A 171 -12.80 -15.62 -4.75
CA GLY A 171 -12.28 -16.51 -5.78
C GLY A 171 -12.37 -15.91 -7.18
N LYS A 172 -11.73 -16.58 -8.15
CA LYS A 172 -11.79 -16.20 -9.56
C LYS A 172 -13.24 -16.25 -10.06
N GLN A 173 -13.71 -15.12 -10.55
CA GLN A 173 -15.01 -15.00 -11.19
C GLN A 173 -14.86 -14.59 -12.67
N ARG A 174 -15.82 -15.02 -13.49
CA ARG A 174 -15.84 -14.65 -14.91
C ARG A 174 -16.06 -13.14 -15.03
N PHE A 175 -15.21 -12.47 -15.83
CA PHE A 175 -15.25 -11.02 -16.09
C PHE A 175 -14.94 -10.13 -14.88
N SER A 176 -14.37 -10.69 -13.80
CA SER A 176 -13.95 -9.93 -12.63
C SER A 176 -12.48 -10.16 -12.31
N LYS A 177 -11.83 -9.18 -11.70
CA LYS A 177 -10.50 -9.32 -11.13
C LYS A 177 -10.63 -9.73 -9.68
N SER A 178 -9.92 -10.76 -9.27
CA SER A 178 -9.83 -11.23 -7.88
C SER A 178 -8.44 -11.05 -7.28
N LEU A 179 -7.47 -10.69 -8.11
CA LEU A 179 -6.09 -10.40 -7.70
C LEU A 179 -5.61 -9.15 -8.43
N VAL A 180 -5.04 -8.23 -7.68
CA VAL A 180 -4.32 -7.05 -8.21
C VAL A 180 -2.98 -6.94 -7.52
N SER A 181 -1.94 -6.66 -8.31
CA SER A 181 -0.56 -6.62 -7.84
C SER A 181 0.07 -5.28 -8.20
N PHE A 182 0.81 -4.69 -7.27
CA PHE A 182 1.56 -3.46 -7.47
C PHE A 182 3.04 -3.71 -7.23
N LYS A 183 3.89 -3.16 -8.11
CA LYS A 183 5.34 -3.10 -7.90
C LYS A 183 5.63 -1.88 -7.03
N PRO A 184 6.02 -2.06 -5.77
CA PRO A 184 6.24 -0.92 -4.89
C PRO A 184 7.53 -0.19 -5.23
N ARG A 185 7.55 1.12 -4.94
CA ARG A 185 8.71 1.99 -4.95
C ARG A 185 8.94 2.53 -3.54
N VAL A 186 10.15 2.96 -3.24
CA VAL A 186 10.43 3.66 -1.99
C VAL A 186 9.59 4.93 -1.92
N GLY A 187 8.89 5.13 -0.81
CA GLY A 187 7.95 6.22 -0.61
C GLY A 187 6.49 5.89 -0.98
N ASP A 188 6.22 4.79 -1.67
CA ASP A 188 4.83 4.37 -1.92
C ASP A 188 4.15 4.00 -0.60
N PHE A 189 3.03 4.68 -0.31
CA PHE A 189 2.21 4.44 0.86
C PHE A 189 0.81 4.00 0.43
N TYR A 190 0.53 2.73 0.59
CA TYR A 190 -0.78 2.13 0.29
C TYR A 190 -1.68 2.18 1.51
N ILE A 191 -2.97 2.54 1.31
CA ILE A 191 -4.03 2.56 2.33
C ILE A 191 -5.21 1.79 1.77
N PHE A 192 -5.78 0.90 2.56
CA PHE A 192 -6.83 -0.02 2.13
C PHE A 192 -7.65 -0.50 3.34
N PRO A 193 -8.85 -1.09 3.11
CA PRO A 193 -9.64 -1.69 4.20
C PRO A 193 -8.85 -2.78 4.92
N GLY A 194 -8.87 -2.80 6.24
CA GLY A 194 -8.12 -3.76 7.04
C GLY A 194 -8.48 -5.23 6.74
N TRP A 195 -9.74 -5.49 6.42
CA TRP A 195 -10.23 -6.82 6.04
C TRP A 195 -9.77 -7.30 4.66
N LEU A 196 -9.21 -6.43 3.82
CA LEU A 196 -8.79 -6.81 2.47
C LEU A 196 -7.57 -7.72 2.52
N LEU A 197 -7.72 -8.93 1.98
CA LEU A 197 -6.64 -9.91 1.89
C LEU A 197 -5.46 -9.33 1.10
N HIS A 198 -4.29 -9.37 1.69
CA HIS A 198 -3.07 -8.89 1.05
C HIS A 198 -1.85 -9.69 1.50
N GLY A 199 -0.78 -9.57 0.73
CA GLY A 199 0.50 -10.20 1.03
C GLY A 199 1.58 -9.67 0.11
N ALA A 200 2.82 -10.02 0.38
CA ALA A 200 3.93 -9.60 -0.46
C ALA A 200 4.69 -10.81 -0.99
N GLU A 201 4.86 -10.83 -2.31
CA GLU A 201 5.60 -11.89 -2.98
C GLU A 201 7.06 -11.93 -2.54
N PRO A 202 7.63 -13.12 -2.39
CA PRO A 202 9.06 -13.25 -2.18
C PRO A 202 9.83 -12.68 -3.38
N PHE A 203 11.07 -12.30 -3.16
CA PHE A 203 11.96 -11.90 -4.23
C PHE A 203 13.26 -12.70 -4.15
N ARG A 204 13.97 -12.74 -5.27
CA ARG A 204 15.34 -13.24 -5.35
C ARG A 204 16.25 -12.08 -5.71
N GLY A 205 17.44 -12.05 -5.17
CA GLY A 205 18.41 -11.00 -5.43
C GLY A 205 19.01 -10.42 -4.16
N VAL A 206 19.76 -9.36 -4.35
CA VAL A 206 20.45 -8.66 -3.27
C VAL A 206 19.60 -7.50 -2.80
N GLY A 207 19.61 -7.26 -1.49
CA GLY A 207 18.96 -6.11 -0.90
C GLY A 207 17.84 -6.48 0.07
N GLU A 208 17.32 -5.46 0.67
CA GLU A 208 16.29 -5.51 1.71
C GLU A 208 14.97 -4.95 1.14
N ARG A 209 13.86 -5.66 1.38
CA ARG A 209 12.54 -5.06 1.34
C ARG A 209 12.16 -4.65 2.75
N ARG A 210 12.00 -3.36 2.97
CA ARG A 210 11.55 -2.83 4.27
C ARG A 210 10.26 -2.07 4.07
N SER A 211 9.28 -2.39 4.89
CA SER A 211 8.01 -1.68 4.96
C SER A 211 7.68 -1.28 6.38
N LEU A 212 6.92 -0.21 6.50
CA LEU A 212 6.23 0.21 7.72
C LEU A 212 4.75 -0.06 7.51
N ALA A 213 4.12 -0.81 8.39
CA ALA A 213 2.69 -1.06 8.36
C ALA A 213 2.00 -0.41 9.56
N PHE A 214 0.69 -0.18 9.43
CA PHE A 214 -0.16 0.30 10.52
C PHE A 214 -1.55 -0.32 10.45
N ASN A 215 -2.23 -0.31 11.59
CA ASN A 215 -3.68 -0.56 11.71
C ASN A 215 -4.35 0.63 12.37
N ALA A 216 -5.56 0.94 11.92
CA ALA A 216 -6.38 1.99 12.48
C ALA A 216 -7.84 1.56 12.59
N TYR A 217 -8.52 2.11 13.59
CA TYR A 217 -9.96 2.00 13.81
C TYR A 217 -10.61 3.35 13.52
N VAL A 218 -11.82 3.29 12.98
CA VAL A 218 -12.59 4.46 12.57
C VAL A 218 -13.94 4.40 13.26
N ASP A 219 -14.13 5.26 14.26
CA ASP A 219 -15.43 5.39 14.92
C ASP A 219 -16.32 6.31 14.06
N VAL A 220 -17.37 5.77 13.51
CA VAL A 220 -18.40 6.51 12.77
C VAL A 220 -19.38 7.09 13.78
N ALA A 221 -19.67 8.40 13.69
CA ALA A 221 -20.61 9.07 14.58
C ALA A 221 -22.06 8.77 14.21
#